data_5f40dc0c878713b3d09a7d658f3ead2a
#
_entry.id   5f40dc0c878713b3d09a7d658f3ead2a
#
_cell.length_a   1.000
_cell.length_b   1.000
_cell.length_c   1.000
_cell.angle_alpha   90.00
_cell.angle_beta   90.00
_cell.angle_gamma   90.00
#
_symmetry.space_group_name_H-M   'P 1'
#
loop_
_entity.id
_entity.type
_entity.pdbx_description
1 polymer ?
#
loop_
_entity_poly.entity_id
_entity_poly.type
_entity_poly.pdbx_seq_one_letter_code
_entity_poly.pdbx_strand_id
1 'polypeptide(L)'
;SCALTIAEKNPKIKTTLVSKDVNLRMKARSLGIPVEDYITDKVVNVDIFERAQETYENIDPDLIDKIYSSPEGVDADSLDIKSKLDPNECFILKSVRNSVLARYNPFTDKIKKVDKGTNFGIQPRNAEQSFAFEVLNDPNIKLVGLTGKAGTGKTLLALASALKQAGTYKQILLARPIVALANKDLGFLPGDEKQKVAPYMQPLFDNLNVIKTQFA
;
A
#
# COMPACT_ATOMS: atom_id res chain seq x y z
N SER A 1 -8.08 -16.04 -36.04
CA SER A 1 -7.45 -15.67 -34.76
C SER A 1 -6.85 -16.92 -34.12
N CYS A 2 -5.81 -16.79 -33.29
CA CYS A 2 -5.10 -17.94 -32.69
C CYS A 2 -6.04 -18.95 -32.01
N ALA A 3 -7.06 -18.48 -31.27
CA ALA A 3 -8.01 -19.34 -30.60
C ALA A 3 -8.84 -20.23 -31.57
N LEU A 4 -9.30 -19.66 -32.67
CA LEU A 4 -10.00 -20.42 -33.73
C LEU A 4 -9.08 -21.47 -34.35
N THR A 5 -7.88 -21.09 -34.74
CA THR A 5 -6.91 -22.00 -35.36
C THR A 5 -6.52 -23.15 -34.43
N ILE A 6 -6.41 -22.88 -33.12
CA ILE A 6 -6.12 -23.92 -32.08
C ILE A 6 -7.31 -24.87 -31.95
N ALA A 7 -8.53 -24.34 -31.87
CA ALA A 7 -9.73 -25.16 -31.75
C ALA A 7 -9.95 -26.06 -33.01
N GLU A 8 -9.74 -25.53 -34.21
CA GLU A 8 -9.85 -26.29 -35.47
C GLU A 8 -8.78 -27.38 -35.57
N LYS A 9 -7.53 -27.08 -35.22
CA LYS A 9 -6.43 -28.06 -35.24
C LYS A 9 -6.52 -29.15 -34.18
N ASN A 10 -7.22 -28.88 -33.08
CA ASN A 10 -7.31 -29.78 -31.94
C ASN A 10 -8.77 -29.98 -31.49
N PRO A 11 -9.65 -30.59 -32.29
CA PRO A 11 -11.08 -30.71 -32.01
C PRO A 11 -11.42 -31.53 -30.77
N LYS A 12 -10.48 -32.35 -30.28
CA LYS A 12 -10.63 -33.14 -29.06
C LYS A 12 -10.26 -32.38 -27.78
N ILE A 13 -9.64 -31.19 -27.93
CA ILE A 13 -9.19 -30.38 -26.77
C ILE A 13 -10.13 -29.19 -26.62
N LYS A 14 -10.72 -29.03 -25.43
CA LYS A 14 -11.56 -27.85 -25.15
C LYS A 14 -10.69 -26.59 -25.13
N THR A 15 -10.90 -25.72 -26.11
CA THR A 15 -10.23 -24.42 -26.18
C THR A 15 -11.16 -23.34 -25.64
N THR A 16 -10.73 -22.62 -24.59
CA THR A 16 -11.48 -21.53 -23.97
C THR A 16 -10.70 -20.22 -24.09
N LEU A 17 -11.35 -19.16 -24.54
CA LEU A 17 -10.79 -17.81 -24.56
C LEU A 17 -11.07 -17.13 -23.22
N VAL A 18 -10.02 -16.78 -22.49
CA VAL A 18 -10.11 -15.99 -21.24
C VAL A 18 -9.66 -14.56 -21.52
N SER A 19 -10.51 -13.57 -21.28
CA SER A 19 -10.19 -12.15 -21.53
C SER A 19 -11.11 -11.23 -20.72
N LYS A 20 -10.59 -10.05 -20.31
CA LYS A 20 -11.38 -8.95 -19.76
C LYS A 20 -12.18 -8.18 -20.82
N ASP A 21 -11.70 -8.18 -22.06
CA ASP A 21 -12.34 -7.45 -23.15
C ASP A 21 -13.68 -8.12 -23.50
N VAL A 22 -14.77 -7.40 -23.15
CA VAL A 22 -16.15 -7.86 -23.40
C VAL A 22 -16.40 -8.05 -24.89
N ASN A 23 -15.92 -7.13 -25.74
CA ASN A 23 -16.12 -7.19 -27.18
C ASN A 23 -15.40 -8.41 -27.79
N LEU A 24 -14.19 -8.68 -27.33
CA LEU A 24 -13.44 -9.87 -27.75
C LEU A 24 -14.16 -11.15 -27.34
N ARG A 25 -14.68 -11.22 -26.11
CA ARG A 25 -15.47 -12.37 -25.63
C ARG A 25 -16.76 -12.56 -26.45
N MET A 26 -17.48 -11.46 -26.74
CA MET A 26 -18.69 -11.54 -27.59
C MET A 26 -18.38 -12.05 -28.97
N LYS A 27 -17.33 -11.55 -29.63
CA LYS A 27 -16.88 -12.03 -30.96
C LYS A 27 -16.46 -13.49 -30.92
N ALA A 28 -15.73 -13.94 -29.91
CA ALA A 28 -15.33 -15.33 -29.78
C ALA A 28 -16.54 -16.26 -29.55
N ARG A 29 -17.51 -15.83 -28.76
CA ARG A 29 -18.77 -16.57 -28.54
C ARG A 29 -19.59 -16.71 -29.79
N SER A 30 -19.69 -15.65 -30.62
CA SER A 30 -20.39 -15.73 -31.91
C SER A 30 -19.73 -16.69 -32.93
N LEU A 31 -18.45 -17.00 -32.72
CA LEU A 31 -17.69 -17.97 -33.52
C LEU A 31 -17.65 -19.37 -32.86
N GLY A 32 -18.47 -19.62 -31.83
CA GLY A 32 -18.58 -20.91 -31.17
C GLY A 32 -17.45 -21.27 -30.23
N ILE A 33 -16.56 -20.33 -29.90
CA ILE A 33 -15.48 -20.56 -28.94
C ILE A 33 -16.00 -20.32 -27.51
N PRO A 34 -15.84 -21.24 -26.54
CA PRO A 34 -16.09 -21.03 -25.15
C PRO A 34 -15.29 -19.83 -24.62
N VAL A 35 -15.94 -18.96 -23.82
CA VAL A 35 -15.32 -17.75 -23.29
C VAL A 35 -15.53 -17.64 -21.79
N GLU A 36 -14.51 -17.14 -21.10
CA GLU A 36 -14.53 -16.84 -19.66
C GLU A 36 -13.99 -15.44 -19.37
N ASP A 37 -14.49 -14.83 -18.31
CA ASP A 37 -13.93 -13.57 -17.81
C ASP A 37 -12.65 -13.85 -17.01
N TYR A 38 -11.64 -12.99 -17.14
CA TYR A 38 -10.46 -13.05 -16.30
C TYR A 38 -10.77 -12.39 -14.94
N ILE A 39 -11.03 -13.18 -13.92
CA ILE A 39 -11.50 -12.72 -12.61
C ILE A 39 -10.43 -12.77 -11.50
N THR A 40 -9.27 -13.39 -11.77
CA THR A 40 -8.24 -13.61 -10.75
C THR A 40 -7.56 -12.34 -10.23
N ASP A 41 -7.79 -11.20 -10.88
CA ASP A 41 -7.31 -9.90 -10.45
C ASP A 41 -8.38 -9.04 -9.74
N LYS A 42 -9.58 -9.58 -9.55
CA LYS A 42 -10.62 -8.93 -8.75
C LYS A 42 -10.40 -9.27 -7.28
N VAL A 43 -10.24 -8.24 -6.47
CA VAL A 43 -10.30 -8.39 -5.01
C VAL A 43 -11.74 -8.72 -4.64
N VAL A 44 -11.97 -9.95 -4.19
CA VAL A 44 -13.30 -10.46 -3.85
C VAL A 44 -13.76 -9.90 -2.49
N ASN A 45 -12.81 -9.54 -1.63
CA ASN A 45 -13.11 -9.03 -0.29
C ASN A 45 -12.43 -7.68 -0.09
N VAL A 46 -13.23 -6.60 -0.06
CA VAL A 46 -12.76 -5.23 0.14
C VAL A 46 -12.52 -4.92 1.62
N ASP A 47 -13.08 -5.74 2.51
CA ASP A 47 -13.01 -5.55 3.98
C ASP A 47 -11.57 -5.62 4.51
N ILE A 48 -10.65 -6.23 3.78
CA ILE A 48 -9.22 -6.27 4.11
C ILE A 48 -8.62 -4.85 4.20
N PHE A 49 -9.18 -3.89 3.45
CA PHE A 49 -8.69 -2.51 3.40
C PHE A 49 -9.39 -1.56 4.39
N GLU A 50 -10.43 -2.04 5.08
CA GLU A 50 -11.23 -1.25 6.02
C GLU A 50 -10.98 -1.62 7.49
N ARG A 51 -9.98 -2.43 7.79
CA ARG A 51 -9.63 -2.74 9.19
C ARG A 51 -9.31 -1.44 9.92
N ALA A 52 -10.13 -1.15 10.93
CA ALA A 52 -9.84 -0.11 11.88
C ALA A 52 -8.55 -0.47 12.64
N GLN A 53 -7.81 0.56 13.03
CA GLN A 53 -6.63 0.37 13.86
C GLN A 53 -7.02 -0.29 15.18
N GLU A 54 -6.38 -1.40 15.51
CA GLU A 54 -6.63 -2.11 16.76
C GLU A 54 -6.09 -1.31 17.96
N THR A 55 -6.90 -1.25 19.02
CA THR A 55 -6.51 -0.68 20.30
C THR A 55 -6.77 -1.70 21.39
N TYR A 56 -5.72 -2.11 22.07
CA TYR A 56 -5.80 -3.02 23.19
C TYR A 56 -5.83 -2.22 24.50
N GLU A 57 -6.95 -2.29 25.19
CA GLU A 57 -7.18 -1.58 26.46
C GLU A 57 -6.85 -2.47 27.67
N ASN A 58 -6.73 -1.83 28.84
CA ASN A 58 -6.43 -2.50 30.12
C ASN A 58 -5.06 -3.22 30.17
N ILE A 59 -4.08 -2.70 29.43
CA ILE A 59 -2.71 -3.20 29.49
C ILE A 59 -2.05 -2.75 30.81
N ASP A 60 -1.18 -3.61 31.36
CA ASP A 60 -0.39 -3.29 32.53
C ASP A 60 0.47 -2.03 32.29
N PRO A 61 0.35 -0.98 33.11
CA PRO A 61 1.17 0.22 32.99
C PRO A 61 2.67 -0.06 33.00
N ASP A 62 3.13 -1.00 33.82
CA ASP A 62 4.55 -1.35 33.93
C ASP A 62 5.08 -1.97 32.64
N LEU A 63 4.23 -2.68 31.90
CA LEU A 63 4.59 -3.23 30.59
C LEU A 63 4.72 -2.12 29.53
N ILE A 64 3.83 -1.13 29.56
CA ILE A 64 3.95 0.04 28.68
C ILE A 64 5.24 0.79 28.98
N ASP A 65 5.58 0.99 30.26
CA ASP A 65 6.82 1.66 30.67
C ASP A 65 8.07 0.87 30.23
N LYS A 66 8.02 -0.46 30.27
CA LYS A 66 9.07 -1.31 29.69
C LYS A 66 9.22 -1.12 28.18
N ILE A 67 8.11 -1.04 27.45
CA ILE A 67 8.15 -0.77 25.99
C ILE A 67 8.77 0.60 25.71
N TYR A 68 8.48 1.61 26.51
CA TYR A 68 9.10 2.94 26.38
C TYR A 68 10.60 2.93 26.66
N SER A 69 11.05 2.18 27.66
CA SER A 69 12.43 2.14 28.11
C SER A 69 13.33 1.17 27.33
N SER A 70 12.75 0.26 26.55
CA SER A 70 13.48 -0.75 25.77
C SER A 70 13.58 -0.37 24.28
N PRO A 71 14.73 0.06 23.77
CA PRO A 71 14.93 0.32 22.35
C PRO A 71 14.73 -0.92 21.49
N GLU A 72 15.05 -2.10 22.02
CA GLU A 72 14.88 -3.39 21.33
C GLU A 72 13.46 -3.94 21.38
N GLY A 73 12.59 -3.32 22.18
CA GLY A 73 11.24 -3.78 22.45
C GLY A 73 11.17 -4.86 23.52
N VAL A 74 9.96 -5.35 23.78
CA VAL A 74 9.67 -6.44 24.72
C VAL A 74 9.27 -7.69 23.95
N ASP A 75 9.46 -8.85 24.57
CA ASP A 75 9.04 -10.12 23.96
C ASP A 75 7.51 -10.14 23.79
N ALA A 76 7.04 -10.60 22.64
CA ALA A 76 5.61 -10.62 22.34
C ALA A 76 4.82 -11.51 23.29
N ASP A 77 5.45 -12.56 23.85
CA ASP A 77 4.85 -13.44 24.85
C ASP A 77 4.52 -12.74 26.18
N SER A 78 5.11 -11.55 26.42
CA SER A 78 4.80 -10.76 27.61
C SER A 78 3.40 -10.10 27.55
N LEU A 79 2.73 -10.17 26.41
CA LEU A 79 1.37 -9.68 26.23
C LEU A 79 0.42 -10.83 25.89
N ASP A 80 -0.69 -10.92 26.60
CA ASP A 80 -1.75 -11.93 26.38
C ASP A 80 -2.43 -11.83 25.01
N ILE A 81 -2.04 -10.84 24.20
CA ILE A 81 -2.61 -10.60 22.87
C ILE A 81 -1.79 -11.21 21.72
N LYS A 82 -0.63 -11.81 21.99
CA LYS A 82 0.29 -12.33 20.93
C LYS A 82 -0.41 -13.22 19.93
N SER A 83 -1.30 -14.10 20.37
CA SER A 83 -2.03 -15.03 19.49
C SER A 83 -3.01 -14.33 18.52
N LYS A 84 -3.26 -13.04 18.73
CA LYS A 84 -4.15 -12.20 17.89
C LYS A 84 -3.40 -11.29 16.94
N LEU A 85 -2.06 -11.19 17.08
CA LEU A 85 -1.25 -10.25 16.30
C LEU A 85 -0.89 -10.82 14.94
N ASP A 86 -1.21 -10.08 13.90
CA ASP A 86 -0.73 -10.34 12.55
C ASP A 86 0.73 -9.87 12.37
N PRO A 87 1.52 -10.50 11.50
CA PRO A 87 2.89 -10.06 11.21
C PRO A 87 2.96 -8.59 10.79
N ASN A 88 3.83 -7.80 11.43
CA ASN A 88 3.99 -6.35 11.25
C ASN A 88 2.77 -5.51 11.64
N GLU A 89 1.85 -6.07 12.38
CA GLU A 89 0.70 -5.32 12.87
C GLU A 89 1.14 -4.13 13.72
N CYS A 90 0.50 -2.99 13.46
CA CYS A 90 0.64 -1.76 14.22
C CYS A 90 -0.63 -1.51 15.02
N PHE A 91 -0.50 -1.25 16.30
CA PHE A 91 -1.62 -1.11 17.23
C PHE A 91 -1.31 -0.12 18.34
N ILE A 92 -2.35 0.24 19.11
CA ILE A 92 -2.22 1.06 20.30
C ILE A 92 -2.39 0.16 21.54
N LEU A 93 -1.44 0.23 22.46
CA LEU A 93 -1.62 -0.32 23.79
C LEU A 93 -1.99 0.82 24.74
N LYS A 94 -3.04 0.62 25.53
CA LYS A 94 -3.59 1.61 26.43
C LYS A 94 -3.78 1.05 27.83
N SER A 95 -3.25 1.75 28.81
CA SER A 95 -3.48 1.50 30.22
C SER A 95 -4.36 2.62 30.81
N VAL A 96 -4.60 2.53 32.13
CA VAL A 96 -5.30 3.59 32.87
C VAL A 96 -4.48 4.89 32.93
N ARG A 97 -3.14 4.81 32.82
CA ARG A 97 -2.23 5.97 33.00
C ARG A 97 -1.63 6.48 31.71
N ASN A 98 -1.30 5.58 30.80
CA ASN A 98 -0.49 5.88 29.61
C ASN A 98 -0.94 5.05 28.40
N SER A 99 -0.42 5.41 27.24
CA SER A 99 -0.62 4.64 26.02
C SER A 99 0.65 4.69 25.16
N VAL A 100 0.87 3.66 24.35
CA VAL A 100 2.00 3.57 23.44
C VAL A 100 1.54 3.10 22.05
N LEU A 101 2.10 3.72 21.02
CA LEU A 101 2.02 3.20 19.66
C LEU A 101 3.05 2.09 19.53
N ALA A 102 2.64 0.92 19.10
CA ALA A 102 3.50 -0.25 19.05
C ALA A 102 3.36 -0.99 17.72
N ARG A 103 4.39 -1.74 17.36
CA ARG A 103 4.42 -2.66 16.23
C ARG A 103 4.97 -4.01 16.66
N TYR A 104 4.32 -5.07 16.22
CA TYR A 104 4.83 -6.42 16.31
C TYR A 104 5.81 -6.72 15.19
N ASN A 105 7.03 -7.12 15.53
CA ASN A 105 8.04 -7.52 14.57
C ASN A 105 8.15 -9.06 14.56
N PRO A 106 7.69 -9.74 13.50
CA PRO A 106 7.69 -11.20 13.44
C PRO A 106 9.08 -11.81 13.29
N PHE A 107 10.09 -11.03 12.86
CA PHE A 107 11.47 -11.54 12.71
C PHE A 107 12.20 -11.67 14.05
N THR A 108 11.86 -10.81 15.00
CA THR A 108 12.49 -10.77 16.33
C THR A 108 11.57 -11.28 17.42
N ASP A 109 10.30 -11.53 17.10
CA ASP A 109 9.22 -11.87 18.01
C ASP A 109 9.05 -10.85 19.15
N LYS A 110 9.22 -9.55 18.78
CA LYS A 110 9.17 -8.46 19.75
C LYS A 110 8.14 -7.42 19.38
N ILE A 111 7.63 -6.75 20.41
CA ILE A 111 6.78 -5.59 20.29
C ILE A 111 7.62 -4.36 20.59
N LYS A 112 7.75 -3.48 19.61
CA LYS A 112 8.52 -2.24 19.71
C LYS A 112 7.61 -1.02 19.73
N LYS A 113 8.06 0.01 20.45
CA LYS A 113 7.46 1.34 20.36
C LYS A 113 7.62 1.91 18.96
N VAL A 114 6.57 2.51 18.44
CA VAL A 114 6.60 3.31 17.21
C VAL A 114 6.86 4.76 17.56
N ASP A 115 7.96 5.29 17.07
CA ASP A 115 8.33 6.67 17.30
C ASP A 115 7.62 7.63 16.35
N LYS A 116 7.23 8.79 16.86
CA LYS A 116 6.68 9.90 16.07
C LYS A 116 7.81 10.67 15.36
N GLY A 117 8.65 9.94 14.64
CA GLY A 117 9.77 10.53 13.92
C GLY A 117 9.35 11.40 12.74
N THR A 118 10.23 12.27 12.30
CA THR A 118 10.03 13.10 11.10
C THR A 118 10.74 12.51 9.90
N ASN A 119 10.12 12.58 8.72
CA ASN A 119 10.75 12.25 7.45
C ASN A 119 10.80 13.51 6.58
N PHE A 120 12.00 14.04 6.31
CA PHE A 120 12.18 15.25 5.53
C PHE A 120 11.26 16.41 5.98
N GLY A 121 11.26 16.72 7.27
CA GLY A 121 10.42 17.78 7.86
C GLY A 121 8.93 17.44 8.00
N ILE A 122 8.46 16.34 7.39
CA ILE A 122 7.07 15.92 7.51
C ILE A 122 6.88 15.17 8.82
N GLN A 123 6.01 15.71 9.67
CA GLN A 123 5.63 15.11 10.96
C GLN A 123 4.31 14.36 10.82
N PRO A 124 4.16 13.17 11.43
CA PRO A 124 2.90 12.46 11.48
C PRO A 124 1.90 13.22 12.38
N ARG A 125 0.67 13.39 11.91
CA ARG A 125 -0.40 14.10 12.60
C ARG A 125 -1.27 13.21 13.47
N ASN A 126 -1.26 11.90 13.21
CA ASN A 126 -2.04 10.90 13.92
C ASN A 126 -1.27 9.57 14.02
N ALA A 127 -1.85 8.58 14.69
CA ALA A 127 -1.24 7.28 14.90
C ALA A 127 -1.02 6.54 13.58
N GLU A 128 -1.98 6.55 12.67
CA GLU A 128 -1.92 5.88 11.38
C GLU A 128 -0.77 6.39 10.50
N GLN A 129 -0.52 7.70 10.52
CA GLN A 129 0.63 8.29 9.82
C GLN A 129 1.96 7.92 10.48
N SER A 130 1.99 7.78 11.82
CA SER A 130 3.18 7.28 12.53
C SER A 130 3.46 5.83 12.15
N PHE A 131 2.44 5.00 12.09
CA PHE A 131 2.55 3.60 11.64
C PHE A 131 2.97 3.50 10.17
N ALA A 132 2.42 4.36 9.31
CA ALA A 132 2.86 4.41 7.91
C ALA A 132 4.35 4.72 7.80
N PHE A 133 4.87 5.68 8.56
CA PHE A 133 6.30 5.98 8.57
C PHE A 133 7.14 4.83 9.12
N GLU A 134 6.68 4.17 10.18
CA GLU A 134 7.34 3.00 10.75
C GLU A 134 7.55 1.90 9.71
N VAL A 135 6.48 1.48 9.05
CA VAL A 135 6.55 0.38 8.07
C VAL A 135 7.22 0.78 6.76
N LEU A 136 7.06 2.02 6.31
CA LEU A 136 7.71 2.53 5.10
C LEU A 136 9.24 2.67 5.25
N ASN A 137 9.72 2.92 6.47
CA ASN A 137 11.15 3.09 6.75
C ASN A 137 11.85 1.78 7.11
N ASP A 138 11.12 0.68 7.34
CA ASP A 138 11.73 -0.61 7.67
C ASP A 138 12.23 -1.32 6.41
N PRO A 139 13.55 -1.55 6.24
CA PRO A 139 14.10 -2.18 5.04
C PRO A 139 13.70 -3.65 4.89
N ASN A 140 13.19 -4.29 5.94
CA ASN A 140 12.72 -5.68 5.88
C ASN A 140 11.32 -5.80 5.27
N ILE A 141 10.52 -4.72 5.30
CA ILE A 141 9.20 -4.68 4.68
C ILE A 141 9.35 -4.26 3.21
N LYS A 142 9.17 -5.20 2.30
CA LYS A 142 9.43 -4.98 0.86
C LYS A 142 8.25 -4.39 0.09
N LEU A 143 7.04 -4.50 0.62
CA LEU A 143 5.82 -4.00 0.01
C LEU A 143 4.92 -3.40 1.08
N VAL A 144 4.53 -2.14 0.90
CA VAL A 144 3.61 -1.43 1.78
C VAL A 144 2.46 -0.87 0.96
N GLY A 145 1.24 -1.23 1.31
CA GLY A 145 0.02 -0.67 0.74
C GLY A 145 -0.55 0.43 1.66
N LEU A 146 -0.72 1.65 1.12
CA LEU A 146 -1.37 2.75 1.85
C LEU A 146 -2.79 2.97 1.31
N THR A 147 -3.78 2.66 2.11
CA THR A 147 -5.20 2.88 1.79
C THR A 147 -5.77 4.04 2.60
N GLY A 148 -6.91 4.56 2.19
CA GLY A 148 -7.60 5.63 2.91
C GLY A 148 -8.21 6.68 1.98
N LYS A 149 -9.02 7.58 2.54
CA LYS A 149 -9.73 8.65 1.81
C LYS A 149 -8.75 9.61 1.12
N ALA A 150 -9.25 10.36 0.13
CA ALA A 150 -8.48 11.43 -0.50
C ALA A 150 -8.07 12.48 0.55
N GLY A 151 -6.88 13.08 0.39
CA GLY A 151 -6.38 14.13 1.29
C GLY A 151 -5.78 13.63 2.61
N THR A 152 -5.69 12.32 2.86
CA THR A 152 -5.10 11.77 4.10
C THR A 152 -3.56 11.73 4.12
N GLY A 153 -2.90 12.28 3.09
CA GLY A 153 -1.44 12.41 3.05
C GLY A 153 -0.67 11.18 2.54
N LYS A 154 -1.33 10.14 2.04
CA LYS A 154 -0.67 8.88 1.58
C LYS A 154 0.53 9.13 0.66
N THR A 155 0.35 9.90 -0.39
CA THR A 155 1.42 10.21 -1.35
C THR A 155 2.54 11.02 -0.71
N LEU A 156 2.20 11.97 0.16
CA LEU A 156 3.17 12.79 0.90
C LEU A 156 4.05 11.93 1.81
N LEU A 157 3.44 11.03 2.59
CA LEU A 157 4.15 10.12 3.48
C LEU A 157 5.08 9.17 2.70
N ALA A 158 4.57 8.59 1.60
CA ALA A 158 5.36 7.71 0.75
C ALA A 158 6.58 8.42 0.15
N LEU A 159 6.40 9.66 -0.38
CA LEU A 159 7.48 10.45 -0.94
C LEU A 159 8.50 10.87 0.13
N ALA A 160 8.05 11.33 1.30
CA ALA A 160 8.94 11.71 2.40
C ALA A 160 9.79 10.53 2.89
N SER A 161 9.18 9.33 3.00
CA SER A 161 9.88 8.09 3.37
C SER A 161 10.86 7.65 2.28
N ALA A 162 10.50 7.75 1.01
CA ALA A 162 11.40 7.44 -0.10
C ALA A 162 12.61 8.37 -0.13
N LEU A 163 12.40 9.67 0.07
CA LEU A 163 13.49 10.66 0.14
C LEU A 163 14.41 10.41 1.33
N LYS A 164 13.88 10.03 2.49
CA LYS A 164 14.69 9.65 3.66
C LYS A 164 15.65 8.50 3.35
N GLN A 165 15.24 7.60 2.48
CA GLN A 165 16.02 6.42 2.09
C GLN A 165 16.85 6.63 0.80
N ALA A 166 16.87 7.84 0.24
CA ALA A 166 17.58 8.14 -1.01
C ALA A 166 19.09 7.85 -0.96
N GLY A 167 19.70 7.88 0.23
CA GLY A 167 21.10 7.49 0.43
C GLY A 167 21.35 5.98 0.38
N THR A 168 20.31 5.17 0.55
CA THR A 168 20.37 3.71 0.56
C THR A 168 20.08 3.11 -0.81
N TYR A 169 19.21 3.74 -1.59
CA TYR A 169 18.77 3.26 -2.90
C TYR A 169 19.34 4.13 -4.02
N LYS A 170 19.64 3.52 -5.17
CA LYS A 170 20.19 4.23 -6.33
C LYS A 170 19.21 5.21 -6.97
N GLN A 171 17.92 4.91 -6.91
CA GLN A 171 16.88 5.72 -7.54
C GLN A 171 15.52 5.49 -6.89
N ILE A 172 14.66 6.49 -7.00
CA ILE A 172 13.24 6.41 -6.65
C ILE A 172 12.46 6.37 -7.96
N LEU A 173 11.68 5.30 -8.15
CA LEU A 173 10.78 5.18 -9.29
C LEU A 173 9.38 5.60 -8.88
N LEU A 174 8.81 6.56 -9.60
CA LEU A 174 7.44 7.03 -9.42
C LEU A 174 6.59 6.55 -10.59
N ALA A 175 5.56 5.76 -10.29
CA ALA A 175 4.59 5.30 -11.27
C ALA A 175 3.19 5.78 -10.87
N ARG A 176 2.45 6.31 -11.82
CA ARG A 176 1.06 6.70 -11.63
C ARG A 176 0.23 6.18 -12.80
N PRO A 177 -0.88 5.44 -12.54
CA PRO A 177 -1.78 5.07 -13.62
C PRO A 177 -2.43 6.34 -14.19
N ILE A 178 -2.42 6.44 -15.50
CA ILE A 178 -3.11 7.50 -16.22
C ILE A 178 -4.52 6.98 -16.54
N VAL A 179 -5.50 7.50 -15.83
CA VAL A 179 -6.91 7.26 -16.15
C VAL A 179 -7.33 8.39 -17.08
N ALA A 180 -7.63 8.07 -18.34
CA ALA A 180 -8.13 9.04 -19.30
C ALA A 180 -9.46 9.61 -18.79
N LEU A 181 -9.46 10.86 -18.36
CA LEU A 181 -10.69 11.58 -18.04
C LEU A 181 -11.48 11.77 -19.35
N ALA A 182 -12.71 11.31 -19.38
CA ALA A 182 -13.64 11.46 -20.49
C ALA A 182 -13.32 10.66 -21.78
N ASN A 183 -12.90 9.41 -21.68
CA ASN A 183 -12.69 8.50 -22.84
C ASN A 183 -11.79 9.05 -23.96
N LYS A 184 -10.91 10.01 -23.65
CA LYS A 184 -9.91 10.50 -24.61
C LYS A 184 -8.57 9.83 -24.29
N ASP A 185 -8.08 9.02 -25.22
CA ASP A 185 -6.73 8.48 -25.13
C ASP A 185 -5.69 9.60 -25.11
N LEU A 186 -4.59 9.40 -24.39
CA LEU A 186 -3.46 10.34 -24.34
C LEU A 186 -3.00 10.79 -25.74
N GLY A 187 -3.19 9.94 -26.74
CA GLY A 187 -2.86 10.22 -28.14
C GLY A 187 -3.57 11.46 -28.71
N PHE A 188 -4.76 11.79 -28.24
CA PHE A 188 -5.55 12.94 -28.69
C PHE A 188 -5.23 14.26 -28.00
N LEU A 189 -4.39 14.26 -26.96
CA LEU A 189 -3.99 15.51 -26.29
C LEU A 189 -2.94 16.24 -27.14
N PRO A 190 -3.04 17.57 -27.28
CA PRO A 190 -2.03 18.36 -27.98
C PRO A 190 -0.72 18.41 -27.16
N GLY A 191 0.42 18.46 -27.86
CA GLY A 191 1.75 18.56 -27.25
C GLY A 191 2.59 17.29 -27.34
N ASP A 192 3.83 17.39 -26.89
CA ASP A 192 4.76 16.26 -26.79
C ASP A 192 4.40 15.31 -25.62
N GLU A 193 5.08 14.18 -25.50
CA GLU A 193 4.82 13.21 -24.42
C GLU A 193 4.94 13.81 -23.03
N LYS A 194 5.91 14.71 -22.81
CA LYS A 194 6.13 15.36 -21.52
C LYS A 194 4.98 16.31 -21.16
N GLN A 195 4.50 17.07 -22.14
CA GLN A 195 3.38 18.00 -21.97
C GLN A 195 2.07 17.26 -21.71
N LYS A 196 1.89 16.10 -22.32
CA LYS A 196 0.71 15.23 -22.11
C LYS A 196 0.70 14.58 -20.73
N VAL A 197 1.85 14.22 -20.18
CA VAL A 197 1.98 13.56 -18.89
C VAL A 197 2.03 14.57 -17.72
N ALA A 198 2.51 15.78 -17.94
CA ALA A 198 2.71 16.80 -16.92
C ALA A 198 1.49 17.03 -15.99
N PRO A 199 0.25 17.16 -16.49
CA PRO A 199 -0.93 17.35 -15.64
C PRO A 199 -1.17 16.21 -14.67
N TYR A 200 -0.84 14.98 -15.07
CA TYR A 200 -1.00 13.79 -14.23
C TYR A 200 0.07 13.68 -13.14
N MET A 201 1.24 14.29 -13.38
CA MET A 201 2.35 14.33 -12.43
C MET A 201 2.24 15.50 -11.46
N GLN A 202 1.42 16.52 -11.75
CA GLN A 202 1.30 17.73 -10.93
C GLN A 202 1.07 17.42 -9.42
N PRO A 203 0.18 16.53 -9.00
CA PRO A 203 0.01 16.22 -7.58
C PRO A 203 1.26 15.65 -6.90
N LEU A 204 2.17 15.01 -7.64
CA LEU A 204 3.46 14.57 -7.11
C LEU A 204 4.40 15.76 -6.89
N PHE A 205 4.46 16.67 -7.85
CA PHE A 205 5.27 17.90 -7.72
C PHE A 205 4.77 18.79 -6.59
N ASP A 206 3.45 18.89 -6.40
CA ASP A 206 2.87 19.64 -5.29
C ASP A 206 3.30 19.06 -3.94
N ASN A 207 3.27 17.73 -3.77
CA ASN A 207 3.76 17.07 -2.56
C ASN A 207 5.28 17.26 -2.37
N LEU A 208 6.08 17.22 -3.44
CA LEU A 208 7.52 17.49 -3.36
C LEU A 208 7.80 18.93 -2.92
N ASN A 209 7.01 19.90 -3.40
CA ASN A 209 7.11 21.29 -2.98
C ASN A 209 6.78 21.46 -1.49
N VAL A 210 5.75 20.78 -0.99
CA VAL A 210 5.43 20.75 0.45
C VAL A 210 6.61 20.20 1.25
N ILE A 211 7.20 19.07 0.84
CA ILE A 211 8.36 18.48 1.51
C ILE A 211 9.54 19.47 1.50
N LYS A 212 9.83 20.07 0.36
CA LYS A 212 10.92 21.05 0.21
C LYS A 212 10.75 22.24 1.15
N THR A 213 9.53 22.76 1.28
CA THR A 213 9.22 23.90 2.16
C THR A 213 9.33 23.53 3.64
N GLN A 214 9.02 22.30 4.01
CA GLN A 214 9.11 21.84 5.40
C GLN A 214 10.53 21.43 5.81
N PHE A 215 11.38 21.12 4.85
CA PHE A 215 12.77 20.71 5.07
C PHE A 215 13.74 21.91 5.08
N ALA A 216 13.38 23.04 4.48
CA ALA A 216 14.18 24.27 4.46
C ALA A 216 14.16 24.96 5.83
#